data_85dd886989cbc0e6e829c112cd116dd8
#
_entry.id   85dd886989cbc0e6e829c112cd116dd8
#
_cell.length_a   1.000
_cell.length_b   1.000
_cell.length_c   1.000
_cell.angle_alpha   90.00
_cell.angle_beta   90.00
_cell.angle_gamma   90.00
#
_symmetry.space_group_name_H-M   'P 1'
#
loop_
_entity.id
_entity.type
_entity.pdbx_description
1 polymer ?
#
loop_
_entity_poly.entity_id
_entity_poly.type
_entity_poly.pdbx_seq_one_letter_code
_entity_poly.pdbx_strand_id
1 'polypeptide(L)'
;MRRLRLSSMMLAFLLTVIVSAAAQEVVKLPAPKTEGGMPLMQALKERKSGREFSSQKLPLPVLSNLLWAAWGINRPDGHHTAPSARNAQDIDVYVAMSDGLFLYEPKENQLQKISADDIRAATGTNDYVKDAALNLVYVADLKKANMKEPDADFYIGADTAFLAQNAYLFCASEGLQVVVRGSIDRPALAKLMKLRPEQKITLAQSVGYPKK
;
A
#
# COMPACT_ATOMS: atom_id res chain seq x y z
N MET A 1 15.11 68.00 44.12
CA MET A 1 15.15 66.54 44.22
C MET A 1 14.32 65.99 43.03
N ARG A 2 14.98 65.62 41.91
CA ARG A 2 14.35 65.03 40.69
C ARG A 2 14.54 63.55 40.74
N ARG A 3 13.45 62.76 40.82
CA ARG A 3 13.47 61.28 40.72
C ARG A 3 13.48 60.87 39.25
N LEU A 4 14.58 60.24 38.82
CA LEU A 4 14.68 59.56 37.51
C LEU A 4 13.85 58.27 37.63
N ARG A 5 12.86 58.10 36.71
CA ARG A 5 12.17 56.83 36.49
C ARG A 5 12.90 56.11 35.35
N LEU A 6 13.58 54.99 35.67
CA LEU A 6 14.06 54.04 34.69
C LEU A 6 12.88 53.21 34.20
N SER A 7 12.56 53.36 32.92
CA SER A 7 11.63 52.46 32.24
C SER A 7 12.39 51.26 31.73
N SER A 8 12.18 50.08 32.30
CA SER A 8 12.69 48.81 31.80
C SER A 8 11.85 48.38 30.57
N MET A 9 12.45 48.48 29.39
CA MET A 9 11.90 47.93 28.16
C MET A 9 12.25 46.44 28.10
N MET A 10 11.28 45.60 28.39
CA MET A 10 11.38 44.13 28.30
C MET A 10 11.16 43.73 26.84
N LEU A 11 12.26 43.42 26.13
CA LEU A 11 12.23 42.94 24.74
C LEU A 11 11.87 41.47 24.74
N ALA A 12 10.62 41.14 24.46
CA ALA A 12 10.15 39.76 24.26
C ALA A 12 10.61 39.23 22.91
N PHE A 13 11.59 38.35 22.91
CA PHE A 13 12.06 37.65 21.72
C PHE A 13 11.08 36.50 21.42
N LEU A 14 10.19 36.72 20.43
CA LEU A 14 9.26 35.71 19.94
C LEU A 14 10.03 34.72 19.07
N LEU A 15 10.40 33.55 19.61
CA LEU A 15 11.02 32.47 18.86
C LEU A 15 9.93 31.81 18.01
N THR A 16 9.79 32.19 16.75
CA THR A 16 8.95 31.49 15.76
C THR A 16 9.65 30.21 15.36
N VAL A 17 9.20 29.07 15.90
CA VAL A 17 9.60 27.74 15.46
C VAL A 17 8.92 27.49 14.10
N ILE A 18 9.66 27.67 13.02
CA ILE A 18 9.22 27.26 11.69
C ILE A 18 9.31 25.73 11.65
N VAL A 19 8.20 25.05 11.89
CA VAL A 19 8.09 23.62 11.60
C VAL A 19 8.01 23.50 10.07
N SER A 20 9.14 23.25 9.44
CA SER A 20 9.19 22.88 8.01
C SER A 20 8.50 21.51 7.89
N ALA A 21 7.27 21.50 7.40
CA ALA A 21 6.65 20.26 6.93
C ALA A 21 7.49 19.78 5.74
N ALA A 22 8.33 18.76 5.97
CA ALA A 22 9.03 18.11 4.87
C ALA A 22 7.97 17.65 3.85
N ALA A 23 8.05 18.13 2.62
CA ALA A 23 7.17 17.69 1.55
C ALA A 23 7.32 16.17 1.43
N GLN A 24 6.19 15.47 1.55
CA GLN A 24 6.17 14.02 1.50
C GLN A 24 6.57 13.58 0.08
N GLU A 25 7.59 12.73 -0.02
CA GLU A 25 8.08 12.26 -1.32
C GLU A 25 7.00 11.43 -2.03
N VAL A 26 6.69 11.81 -3.27
CA VAL A 26 5.67 11.19 -4.09
C VAL A 26 6.27 10.67 -5.39
N VAL A 27 6.00 9.43 -5.74
CA VAL A 27 6.36 8.82 -7.01
C VAL A 27 5.10 8.74 -7.88
N LYS A 28 5.02 9.57 -8.92
CA LYS A 28 3.95 9.50 -9.91
C LYS A 28 4.10 8.24 -10.75
N LEU A 29 3.01 7.48 -10.86
CA LEU A 29 2.96 6.30 -11.72
C LEU A 29 2.51 6.69 -13.14
N PRO A 30 2.99 6.01 -14.19
CA PRO A 30 2.44 6.17 -15.54
C PRO A 30 0.95 5.84 -15.55
N ALA A 31 0.21 6.40 -16.50
CA ALA A 31 -1.18 6.02 -16.71
C ALA A 31 -1.29 4.49 -16.91
N PRO A 32 -2.20 3.80 -16.21
CA PRO A 32 -2.33 2.36 -16.34
C PRO A 32 -2.86 2.00 -17.74
N LYS A 33 -2.34 0.90 -18.30
CA LYS A 33 -2.88 0.33 -19.53
C LYS A 33 -4.12 -0.50 -19.17
N THR A 34 -5.28 0.01 -19.53
CA THR A 34 -6.58 -0.59 -19.17
C THR A 34 -7.15 -1.53 -20.24
N GLU A 35 -6.43 -1.71 -21.35
CA GLU A 35 -6.81 -2.57 -22.46
C GLU A 35 -5.74 -3.61 -22.78
N GLY A 36 -6.14 -4.77 -23.29
CA GLY A 36 -5.24 -5.86 -23.67
C GLY A 36 -5.05 -6.87 -22.54
N GLY A 37 -3.86 -7.48 -22.49
CA GLY A 37 -3.58 -8.57 -21.58
C GLY A 37 -4.09 -9.93 -22.08
N MET A 38 -3.97 -10.97 -21.23
CA MET A 38 -4.45 -12.32 -21.50
C MET A 38 -5.98 -12.39 -21.40
N PRO A 39 -6.68 -13.11 -22.28
CA PRO A 39 -8.11 -13.34 -22.13
C PRO A 39 -8.44 -13.90 -20.73
N LEU A 40 -9.53 -13.43 -20.11
CA LEU A 40 -9.89 -13.75 -18.73
C LEU A 40 -9.87 -15.27 -18.43
N MET A 41 -10.48 -16.08 -19.30
CA MET A 41 -10.53 -17.53 -19.08
C MET A 41 -9.15 -18.18 -19.11
N GLN A 42 -8.24 -17.65 -19.91
CA GLN A 42 -6.85 -18.09 -19.93
C GLN A 42 -6.11 -17.62 -18.68
N ALA A 43 -6.30 -16.38 -18.23
CA ALA A 43 -5.72 -15.89 -16.98
C ALA A 43 -6.17 -16.71 -15.77
N LEU A 44 -7.45 -17.09 -15.71
CA LEU A 44 -7.99 -18.00 -14.68
C LEU A 44 -7.32 -19.38 -14.73
N LYS A 45 -7.11 -19.93 -15.94
CA LYS A 45 -6.43 -21.23 -16.15
C LYS A 45 -4.96 -21.18 -15.71
N GLU A 46 -4.25 -20.09 -16.01
CA GLU A 46 -2.83 -19.94 -15.73
C GLU A 46 -2.53 -19.47 -14.29
N ARG A 47 -3.54 -18.91 -13.59
CA ARG A 47 -3.39 -18.39 -12.24
C ARG A 47 -2.89 -19.47 -11.26
N LYS A 48 -1.74 -19.26 -10.67
CA LYS A 48 -1.14 -20.14 -9.65
C LYS A 48 -0.37 -19.32 -8.62
N SER A 49 -0.11 -19.92 -7.45
CA SER A 49 0.79 -19.36 -6.45
C SER A 49 2.22 -19.81 -6.71
N GLY A 50 3.14 -18.87 -6.88
CA GLY A 50 4.57 -19.12 -7.04
C GLY A 50 5.38 -18.40 -5.96
N ARG A 51 6.49 -19.00 -5.54
CA ARG A 51 7.32 -18.54 -4.40
C ARG A 51 8.80 -18.37 -4.77
N GLU A 52 9.15 -18.59 -6.01
CA GLU A 52 10.52 -18.46 -6.50
C GLU A 52 10.65 -17.18 -7.32
N PHE A 53 11.23 -16.16 -6.69
CA PHE A 53 11.35 -14.83 -7.27
C PHE A 53 12.78 -14.55 -7.73
N SER A 54 12.91 -13.86 -8.88
CA SER A 54 14.16 -13.23 -9.28
C SER A 54 14.35 -11.90 -8.57
N SER A 55 15.58 -11.41 -8.50
CA SER A 55 15.89 -10.10 -7.92
C SER A 55 15.51 -8.90 -8.81
N GLN A 56 14.91 -9.16 -9.98
CA GLN A 56 14.56 -8.13 -10.95
C GLN A 56 13.41 -7.26 -10.41
N LYS A 57 13.61 -5.93 -10.40
CA LYS A 57 12.55 -4.97 -10.06
C LYS A 57 11.48 -4.92 -11.13
N LEU A 58 10.24 -4.64 -10.74
CA LEU A 58 9.17 -4.32 -11.69
C LEU A 58 9.38 -2.91 -12.25
N PRO A 59 9.32 -2.72 -13.58
CA PRO A 59 9.28 -1.39 -14.19
C PRO A 59 8.02 -0.62 -13.73
N LEU A 60 8.11 0.71 -13.62
CA LEU A 60 6.99 1.55 -13.19
C LEU A 60 5.68 1.32 -13.99
N PRO A 61 5.69 1.11 -15.33
CA PRO A 61 4.45 0.79 -16.05
C PRO A 61 3.80 -0.52 -15.59
N VAL A 62 4.59 -1.56 -15.31
CA VAL A 62 4.06 -2.85 -14.82
C VAL A 62 3.54 -2.69 -13.40
N LEU A 63 4.24 -1.93 -12.54
CA LEU A 63 3.79 -1.62 -11.19
C LEU A 63 2.47 -0.83 -11.20
N SER A 64 2.37 0.20 -12.06
CA SER A 64 1.13 0.97 -12.22
C SER A 64 -0.05 0.10 -12.64
N ASN A 65 0.14 -0.76 -13.63
CA ASN A 65 -0.88 -1.69 -14.10
C ASN A 65 -1.31 -2.68 -12.99
N LEU A 66 -0.36 -3.23 -12.24
CA LEU A 66 -0.63 -4.13 -11.11
C LEU A 66 -1.48 -3.46 -10.04
N LEU A 67 -1.10 -2.25 -9.63
CA LEU A 67 -1.80 -1.51 -8.59
C LEU A 67 -3.20 -1.08 -9.04
N TRP A 68 -3.32 -0.64 -10.31
CA TRP A 68 -4.62 -0.34 -10.89
C TRP A 68 -5.50 -1.58 -10.99
N ALA A 69 -4.97 -2.71 -11.43
CA ALA A 69 -5.73 -3.96 -11.47
C ALA A 69 -6.22 -4.38 -10.08
N ALA A 70 -5.37 -4.26 -9.05
CA ALA A 70 -5.72 -4.61 -7.68
C ALA A 70 -6.78 -3.67 -7.07
N TRP A 71 -6.56 -2.34 -7.16
CA TRP A 71 -7.36 -1.35 -6.43
C TRP A 71 -7.47 0.01 -7.13
N GLY A 72 -7.31 0.07 -8.46
CA GLY A 72 -7.46 1.32 -9.22
C GLY A 72 -8.90 1.79 -9.30
N ILE A 73 -9.09 3.08 -9.58
CA ILE A 73 -10.39 3.65 -9.90
C ILE A 73 -10.70 3.36 -11.36
N ASN A 74 -11.82 2.70 -11.65
CA ASN A 74 -12.21 2.28 -12.99
C ASN A 74 -13.45 3.00 -13.54
N ARG A 75 -14.04 3.91 -12.76
CA ARG A 75 -15.26 4.63 -13.10
C ARG A 75 -15.23 6.08 -12.61
N PRO A 76 -15.92 7.01 -13.30
CA PRO A 76 -15.92 8.43 -12.93
C PRO A 76 -16.51 8.72 -11.54
N ASP A 77 -17.34 7.83 -11.00
CA ASP A 77 -17.94 7.93 -9.68
C ASP A 77 -16.99 7.52 -8.53
N GLY A 78 -15.74 7.19 -8.85
CA GLY A 78 -14.70 6.86 -7.87
C GLY A 78 -14.73 5.41 -7.35
N HIS A 79 -15.51 4.52 -7.97
CA HIS A 79 -15.48 3.10 -7.63
C HIS A 79 -14.19 2.43 -8.15
N HIS A 80 -13.81 1.36 -7.47
CA HIS A 80 -12.58 0.63 -7.74
C HIS A 80 -12.77 -0.60 -8.63
N THR A 81 -11.67 -1.14 -9.12
CA THR A 81 -11.61 -2.40 -9.87
C THR A 81 -12.08 -3.61 -9.05
N ALA A 82 -11.91 -3.57 -7.74
CA ALA A 82 -12.45 -4.55 -6.81
C ALA A 82 -13.65 -3.95 -6.05
N PRO A 83 -14.68 -4.73 -5.74
CA PRO A 83 -15.76 -4.28 -4.88
C PRO A 83 -15.31 -4.22 -3.41
N SER A 84 -16.04 -3.48 -2.60
CA SER A 84 -15.98 -3.56 -1.14
C SER A 84 -17.39 -3.56 -0.55
N ALA A 85 -17.56 -4.21 0.60
CA ALA A 85 -18.84 -4.27 1.28
C ALA A 85 -19.38 -2.84 1.53
N ARG A 86 -20.63 -2.58 1.13
CA ARG A 86 -21.27 -1.27 1.25
C ARG A 86 -20.49 -0.12 0.55
N ASN A 87 -19.61 -0.45 -0.39
CA ASN A 87 -18.68 0.50 -1.03
C ASN A 87 -17.85 1.29 0.00
N ALA A 88 -17.41 0.62 1.08
CA ALA A 88 -16.66 1.26 2.16
C ALA A 88 -15.27 1.74 1.70
N GLN A 89 -14.70 1.10 0.68
CA GLN A 89 -13.36 1.42 0.13
C GLN A 89 -12.32 1.47 1.26
N ASP A 90 -12.40 0.50 2.16
CA ASP A 90 -11.73 0.48 3.45
C ASP A 90 -10.33 -0.14 3.41
N ILE A 91 -9.89 -0.64 2.26
CA ILE A 91 -8.56 -1.26 2.12
C ILE A 91 -7.55 -0.27 1.56
N ASP A 92 -6.52 0.02 2.34
CA ASP A 92 -5.32 0.72 1.91
C ASP A 92 -4.28 -0.29 1.39
N VAL A 93 -3.66 -0.01 0.25
CA VAL A 93 -2.63 -0.88 -0.35
C VAL A 93 -1.26 -0.26 -0.14
N TYR A 94 -0.46 -0.87 0.73
CA TYR A 94 0.94 -0.51 0.91
C TYR A 94 1.83 -1.36 0.02
N VAL A 95 2.90 -0.76 -0.49
CA VAL A 95 3.86 -1.39 -1.40
C VAL A 95 5.25 -1.35 -0.75
N ALA A 96 5.72 -2.50 -0.26
CA ALA A 96 7.07 -2.65 0.26
C ALA A 96 8.01 -3.07 -0.87
N MET A 97 8.99 -2.21 -1.18
CA MET A 97 10.01 -2.41 -2.21
C MET A 97 11.40 -2.26 -1.61
N SER A 98 12.44 -2.56 -2.39
CA SER A 98 13.85 -2.42 -1.95
C SER A 98 14.26 -0.98 -1.64
N ASP A 99 13.55 0.00 -2.16
CA ASP A 99 13.79 1.44 -2.01
C ASP A 99 12.81 2.13 -1.05
N GLY A 100 11.98 1.35 -0.36
CA GLY A 100 11.13 1.85 0.71
C GLY A 100 9.75 1.23 0.81
N LEU A 101 8.99 1.78 1.74
CA LEU A 101 7.57 1.52 1.93
C LEU A 101 6.76 2.68 1.36
N PHE A 102 5.75 2.36 0.58
CA PHE A 102 4.88 3.34 -0.07
C PHE A 102 3.41 3.01 0.19
N LEU A 103 2.56 4.04 0.20
CA LEU A 103 1.10 3.91 0.15
C LEU A 103 0.63 4.22 -1.28
N TYR A 104 -0.16 3.35 -1.86
CA TYR A 104 -0.79 3.62 -3.15
C TYR A 104 -2.00 4.53 -2.99
N GLU A 105 -2.02 5.61 -3.74
CA GLU A 105 -3.10 6.58 -3.83
C GLU A 105 -3.81 6.41 -5.19
N PRO A 106 -4.92 5.67 -5.25
CA PRO A 106 -5.55 5.30 -6.53
C PRO A 106 -6.14 6.49 -7.30
N LYS A 107 -6.57 7.54 -6.60
CA LYS A 107 -7.16 8.73 -7.22
C LYS A 107 -6.15 9.49 -8.08
N GLU A 108 -4.95 9.68 -7.56
CA GLU A 108 -3.84 10.38 -8.22
C GLU A 108 -2.94 9.45 -9.03
N ASN A 109 -3.17 8.13 -8.94
CA ASN A 109 -2.32 7.07 -9.47
C ASN A 109 -0.86 7.30 -9.12
N GLN A 110 -0.57 7.35 -7.82
CA GLN A 110 0.76 7.65 -7.31
C GLN A 110 1.10 6.84 -6.06
N LEU A 111 2.38 6.83 -5.71
CA LEU A 111 2.89 6.23 -4.49
C LEU A 111 3.37 7.34 -3.55
N GLN A 112 2.79 7.41 -2.37
CA GLN A 112 3.24 8.25 -1.29
C GLN A 112 4.28 7.50 -0.47
N LYS A 113 5.50 8.04 -0.36
CA LYS A 113 6.56 7.40 0.42
C LYS A 113 6.28 7.52 1.92
N ILE A 114 6.28 6.39 2.61
CA ILE A 114 6.07 6.29 4.06
C ILE A 114 7.42 6.15 4.78
N SER A 115 8.35 5.34 4.24
CA SER A 115 9.69 5.14 4.78
C SER A 115 10.67 4.80 3.65
N ALA A 116 11.95 5.11 3.84
CA ALA A 116 13.03 4.69 2.95
C ALA A 116 13.55 3.27 3.25
N ASP A 117 13.07 2.63 4.31
CA ASP A 117 13.55 1.34 4.75
C ASP A 117 13.00 0.20 3.88
N ASP A 118 13.88 -0.73 3.47
CA ASP A 118 13.45 -1.99 2.88
C ASP A 118 12.88 -2.93 3.95
N ILE A 119 11.56 -2.95 4.06
CA ILE A 119 10.85 -3.79 5.02
C ILE A 119 10.27 -5.06 4.40
N ARG A 120 10.65 -5.43 3.15
CA ARG A 120 10.10 -6.62 2.47
C ARG A 120 10.18 -7.86 3.34
N ALA A 121 11.32 -8.11 3.98
CA ALA A 121 11.53 -9.25 4.86
C ALA A 121 10.55 -9.31 6.05
N ALA A 122 10.08 -8.17 6.54
CA ALA A 122 9.15 -8.09 7.66
C ALA A 122 7.68 -8.31 7.25
N THR A 123 7.37 -8.30 5.95
CA THR A 123 5.98 -8.45 5.46
C THR A 123 5.45 -9.88 5.57
N GLY A 124 6.25 -10.84 6.01
CA GLY A 124 5.84 -12.22 6.24
C GLY A 124 6.93 -13.05 6.90
N THR A 125 6.56 -14.23 7.39
CA THR A 125 7.46 -15.13 8.13
C THR A 125 8.19 -16.15 7.24
N ASN A 126 7.96 -16.11 5.92
CA ASN A 126 8.58 -17.02 4.96
C ASN A 126 9.81 -16.37 4.31
N ASP A 127 10.87 -17.13 4.06
CA ASP A 127 12.14 -16.61 3.54
C ASP A 127 12.03 -15.94 2.18
N TYR A 128 11.15 -16.43 1.29
CA TYR A 128 10.99 -15.90 -0.07
C TYR A 128 10.43 -14.47 -0.14
N VAL A 129 9.87 -13.93 0.95
CA VAL A 129 9.23 -12.59 0.93
C VAL A 129 10.24 -11.47 0.65
N LYS A 130 11.49 -11.64 1.09
CA LYS A 130 12.57 -10.68 0.87
C LYS A 130 13.10 -10.69 -0.56
N ASP A 131 12.91 -11.81 -1.28
CA ASP A 131 13.42 -12.00 -2.64
C ASP A 131 12.44 -11.50 -3.70
N ALA A 132 11.15 -11.32 -3.36
CA ALA A 132 10.16 -10.76 -4.25
C ALA A 132 10.53 -9.32 -4.65
N ALA A 133 10.18 -8.92 -5.88
CA ALA A 133 10.40 -7.54 -6.34
C ALA A 133 9.69 -6.53 -5.44
N LEU A 134 8.48 -6.89 -4.99
CA LEU A 134 7.69 -6.12 -4.02
C LEU A 134 6.77 -7.02 -3.20
N ASN A 135 6.28 -6.49 -2.09
CA ASN A 135 5.17 -7.07 -1.34
C ASN A 135 4.05 -6.03 -1.19
N LEU A 136 2.87 -6.38 -1.66
CA LEU A 136 1.65 -5.65 -1.32
C LEU A 136 1.25 -6.03 0.10
N VAL A 137 0.99 -5.05 0.94
CA VAL A 137 0.43 -5.25 2.28
C VAL A 137 -0.93 -4.59 2.32
N TYR A 138 -1.97 -5.38 2.51
CA TYR A 138 -3.35 -4.90 2.57
C TYR A 138 -3.70 -4.53 4.00
N VAL A 139 -4.15 -3.31 4.18
CA VAL A 139 -4.46 -2.73 5.49
C VAL A 139 -5.89 -2.22 5.48
N ALA A 140 -6.74 -2.81 6.29
CA ALA A 140 -8.10 -2.32 6.50
C ALA A 140 -8.10 -1.11 7.44
N ASP A 141 -8.80 -0.05 7.06
CA ASP A 141 -9.11 1.08 7.93
C ASP A 141 -10.53 0.90 8.51
N LEU A 142 -10.60 0.50 9.78
CA LEU A 142 -11.86 0.23 10.46
C LEU A 142 -12.76 1.47 10.59
N LYS A 143 -12.20 2.68 10.50
CA LYS A 143 -13.01 3.90 10.45
C LYS A 143 -13.74 4.05 9.11
N LYS A 144 -13.09 3.69 8.00
CA LYS A 144 -13.73 3.66 6.67
C LYS A 144 -14.76 2.55 6.59
N ALA A 145 -14.42 1.34 7.09
CA ALA A 145 -15.32 0.18 7.08
C ALA A 145 -16.67 0.49 7.75
N ASN A 146 -16.67 1.30 8.81
CA ASN A 146 -17.87 1.67 9.59
C ASN A 146 -18.77 0.47 9.90
N MET A 147 -18.14 -0.66 10.24
CA MET A 147 -18.80 -1.91 10.59
C MET A 147 -18.50 -2.25 12.04
N LYS A 148 -19.46 -2.88 12.71
CA LYS A 148 -19.29 -3.35 14.09
C LYS A 148 -18.85 -4.82 14.10
N GLU A 149 -18.04 -5.18 15.08
CA GLU A 149 -17.78 -6.59 15.40
C GLU A 149 -19.13 -7.35 15.67
N PRO A 150 -19.24 -8.63 15.29
CA PRO A 150 -18.20 -9.51 14.73
C PRO A 150 -18.04 -9.43 13.20
N ASP A 151 -18.91 -8.73 12.50
CA ASP A 151 -18.98 -8.76 11.04
C ASP A 151 -17.79 -8.05 10.36
N ALA A 152 -17.17 -7.10 11.05
CA ALA A 152 -16.08 -6.30 10.49
C ALA A 152 -14.93 -7.18 9.97
N ASP A 153 -14.48 -8.17 10.76
CA ASP A 153 -13.37 -9.05 10.35
C ASP A 153 -13.71 -9.93 9.14
N PHE A 154 -14.95 -10.36 9.02
CA PHE A 154 -15.43 -11.09 7.86
C PHE A 154 -15.38 -10.24 6.59
N TYR A 155 -15.95 -9.05 6.63
CA TYR A 155 -16.05 -8.19 5.44
C TYR A 155 -14.69 -7.64 5.00
N ILE A 156 -13.84 -7.15 5.92
CA ILE A 156 -12.50 -6.68 5.55
C ILE A 156 -11.63 -7.81 4.97
N GLY A 157 -11.83 -9.05 5.43
CA GLY A 157 -11.18 -10.23 4.86
C GLY A 157 -11.68 -10.52 3.44
N ALA A 158 -13.00 -10.45 3.20
CA ALA A 158 -13.60 -10.62 1.89
C ALA A 158 -13.15 -9.52 0.91
N ASP A 159 -13.22 -8.25 1.33
CA ASP A 159 -12.81 -7.12 0.51
C ASP A 159 -11.34 -7.24 0.13
N THR A 160 -10.45 -7.54 1.07
CA THR A 160 -9.03 -7.82 0.78
C THR A 160 -8.84 -8.94 -0.24
N ALA A 161 -9.64 -10.01 -0.14
CA ALA A 161 -9.53 -11.15 -1.05
C ALA A 161 -9.87 -10.77 -2.51
N PHE A 162 -10.80 -9.85 -2.74
CA PHE A 162 -11.11 -9.34 -4.08
C PHE A 162 -9.90 -8.61 -4.69
N LEU A 163 -9.23 -7.74 -3.93
CA LEU A 163 -8.02 -7.06 -4.37
C LEU A 163 -6.91 -8.07 -4.70
N ALA A 164 -6.67 -9.01 -3.80
CA ALA A 164 -5.65 -10.03 -3.96
C ALA A 164 -5.90 -10.92 -5.17
N GLN A 165 -7.15 -11.27 -5.46
CA GLN A 165 -7.50 -12.06 -6.65
C GLN A 165 -7.27 -11.27 -7.94
N ASN A 166 -7.61 -9.97 -7.97
CA ASN A 166 -7.30 -9.13 -9.13
C ASN A 166 -5.79 -9.08 -9.41
N ALA A 167 -4.97 -8.92 -8.37
CA ALA A 167 -3.52 -8.97 -8.50
C ALA A 167 -3.02 -10.34 -9.00
N TYR A 168 -3.63 -11.45 -8.56
CA TYR A 168 -3.32 -12.78 -9.10
C TYR A 168 -3.59 -12.90 -10.60
N LEU A 169 -4.75 -12.43 -11.05
CA LEU A 169 -5.14 -12.52 -12.47
C LEU A 169 -4.24 -11.64 -13.34
N PHE A 170 -3.92 -10.43 -12.86
CA PHE A 170 -2.96 -9.57 -13.52
C PHE A 170 -1.58 -10.25 -13.64
N CYS A 171 -1.07 -10.81 -12.55
CA CYS A 171 0.22 -11.50 -12.56
C CYS A 171 0.23 -12.71 -13.51
N ALA A 172 -0.87 -13.48 -13.58
CA ALA A 172 -1.00 -14.55 -14.54
C ALA A 172 -0.93 -14.05 -15.98
N SER A 173 -1.60 -12.92 -16.27
CA SER A 173 -1.58 -12.28 -17.59
C SER A 173 -0.19 -11.79 -18.01
N GLU A 174 0.60 -11.29 -17.04
CA GLU A 174 1.91 -10.68 -17.30
C GLU A 174 3.09 -11.66 -17.10
N GLY A 175 2.80 -12.95 -16.80
CA GLY A 175 3.85 -13.95 -16.55
C GLY A 175 4.66 -13.70 -15.27
N LEU A 176 4.07 -12.99 -14.28
CA LEU A 176 4.68 -12.74 -12.99
C LEU A 176 4.39 -13.87 -12.00
N GLN A 177 5.32 -14.10 -11.09
CA GLN A 177 5.09 -14.91 -9.89
C GLN A 177 4.36 -14.08 -8.84
N VAL A 178 3.43 -14.76 -8.14
CA VAL A 178 2.61 -14.10 -7.11
C VAL A 178 2.16 -15.13 -6.07
N VAL A 179 2.12 -14.71 -4.80
CA VAL A 179 1.50 -15.50 -3.71
C VAL A 179 0.94 -14.60 -2.63
N VAL A 180 -0.35 -14.79 -2.30
CA VAL A 180 -0.99 -14.17 -1.13
C VAL A 180 -0.72 -15.01 0.11
N ARG A 181 -0.61 -14.38 1.28
CA ARG A 181 -0.35 -15.05 2.55
C ARG A 181 -0.92 -14.30 3.74
N GLY A 182 -1.21 -15.09 4.80
CA GLY A 182 -1.59 -14.59 6.13
C GLY A 182 -0.51 -14.81 7.20
N SER A 183 0.62 -15.48 6.84
CA SER A 183 1.77 -15.72 7.73
C SER A 183 2.56 -14.42 7.94
N ILE A 184 2.09 -13.57 8.84
CA ILE A 184 2.60 -12.22 9.11
C ILE A 184 2.67 -12.02 10.62
N ASP A 185 3.77 -11.52 11.12
CA ASP A 185 3.83 -10.92 12.47
C ASP A 185 3.19 -9.53 12.40
N ARG A 186 1.86 -9.50 12.55
CA ARG A 186 1.07 -8.27 12.40
C ARG A 186 1.45 -7.18 13.39
N PRO A 187 1.68 -7.46 14.69
CA PRO A 187 2.09 -6.43 15.64
C PRO A 187 3.44 -5.78 15.29
N ALA A 188 4.44 -6.59 14.94
CA ALA A 188 5.76 -6.09 14.55
C ALA A 188 5.69 -5.27 13.25
N LEU A 189 4.98 -5.77 12.24
CA LEU A 189 4.84 -5.09 10.95
C LEU A 189 4.04 -3.79 11.09
N ALA A 190 2.95 -3.76 11.85
CA ALA A 190 2.15 -2.56 12.09
C ALA A 190 3.00 -1.43 12.73
N LYS A 191 3.88 -1.80 13.67
CA LYS A 191 4.82 -0.85 14.28
C LYS A 191 5.83 -0.28 13.28
N LEU A 192 6.41 -1.14 12.40
CA LEU A 192 7.33 -0.70 11.34
C LEU A 192 6.64 0.23 10.33
N MET A 193 5.41 -0.09 9.97
CA MET A 193 4.59 0.70 9.04
C MET A 193 4.00 1.96 9.69
N LYS A 194 4.15 2.15 11.01
CA LYS A 194 3.56 3.25 11.79
C LYS A 194 2.04 3.36 11.62
N LEU A 195 1.37 2.20 11.61
CA LEU A 195 -0.08 2.15 11.45
C LEU A 195 -0.79 2.72 12.68
N ARG A 196 -1.95 3.32 12.44
CA ARG A 196 -2.85 3.80 13.49
C ARG A 196 -3.57 2.61 14.16
N PRO A 197 -4.06 2.76 15.39
CA PRO A 197 -4.76 1.68 16.11
C PRO A 197 -5.98 1.11 15.36
N GLU A 198 -6.63 1.93 14.52
CA GLU A 198 -7.79 1.54 13.73
C GLU A 198 -7.42 0.88 12.39
N GLN A 199 -6.14 0.78 12.06
CA GLN A 199 -5.66 0.12 10.85
C GLN A 199 -5.23 -1.31 11.18
N LYS A 200 -5.73 -2.28 10.42
CA LYS A 200 -5.55 -3.71 10.64
C LYS A 200 -4.95 -4.37 9.41
N ILE A 201 -3.75 -4.95 9.55
CA ILE A 201 -3.15 -5.74 8.46
C ILE A 201 -3.98 -7.01 8.26
N THR A 202 -4.48 -7.20 7.07
CA THR A 202 -5.29 -8.38 6.69
C THR A 202 -4.42 -9.47 6.07
N LEU A 203 -3.92 -9.24 4.87
CA LEU A 203 -3.06 -10.14 4.11
C LEU A 203 -1.85 -9.39 3.55
N ALA A 204 -0.86 -10.13 3.07
CA ALA A 204 0.19 -9.61 2.23
C ALA A 204 0.36 -10.50 0.99
N GLN A 205 0.91 -9.93 -0.09
CA GLN A 205 1.05 -10.63 -1.36
C GLN A 205 2.41 -10.29 -2.00
N SER A 206 3.26 -11.30 -2.17
CA SER A 206 4.55 -11.16 -2.86
C SER A 206 4.34 -11.20 -4.36
N VAL A 207 5.01 -10.30 -5.08
CA VAL A 207 4.98 -10.22 -6.55
C VAL A 207 6.40 -10.00 -7.09
N GLY A 208 6.72 -10.66 -8.19
CA GLY A 208 8.01 -10.50 -8.88
C GLY A 208 8.09 -11.36 -10.12
N TYR A 209 9.20 -11.29 -10.85
CA TYR A 209 9.45 -12.19 -11.97
C TYR A 209 9.83 -13.59 -11.46
N PRO A 210 9.52 -14.65 -12.21
CA PRO A 210 9.94 -15.99 -11.86
C PRO A 210 11.47 -16.08 -11.87
N LYS A 211 12.03 -16.87 -10.94
CA LYS A 211 13.43 -17.29 -10.97
C LYS A 211 13.59 -18.24 -12.15
N LYS A 212 14.55 -17.97 -13.00
CA LYS A 212 14.93 -18.84 -14.12
C LYS A 212 15.75 -20.01 -13.62
#